data_ea6d01fdf2303d38703477ebd15f6ab7
#
_entry.id   ea6d01fdf2303d38703477ebd15f6ab7
#
_cell.length_a   1.000
_cell.length_b   1.000
_cell.length_c   1.000
_cell.angle_alpha   90.00
_cell.angle_beta   90.00
_cell.angle_gamma   90.00
#
_symmetry.space_group_name_H-M   'P 1'
#
loop_
_entity.id
_entity.type
_entity.pdbx_description
1 polymer ?
#
loop_
_entity_poly.entity_id
_entity_poly.type
_entity_poly.pdbx_seq_one_letter_code
_entity_poly.pdbx_strand_id
1 'polypeptide(L)'
;MTEPYEIMGQNNGTVFGKSNEILTQPNGTVYGYGRVSTKEQNSARQKEALQEKCNVYFEDKLSGKNMERPQFKEMFSLLKNGDTVIVVSIDRLGRNLKELVELSSQLKDMGVNIIALNQGIDTHTKMGELFYNLMAIFADLELEFIKERQRAGIEVAKKEGRYKGRPVKELKDWEQISQEVDRKELSIERACKLLGISRSSFYRRKRLGEINGKISTISDNTEIDF
;
A
#
# COMPACT_ATOMS: atom_id res chain seq x y z
N MET A 1 -46.84 10.56 12.94
CA MET A 1 -46.21 11.01 11.68
C MET A 1 -45.20 12.09 12.07
N THR A 2 -43.94 11.73 12.19
CA THR A 2 -42.83 12.67 12.46
C THR A 2 -42.08 12.81 11.16
N GLU A 3 -42.09 14.02 10.60
CA GLU A 3 -41.35 14.35 9.37
C GLU A 3 -39.83 14.22 9.63
N PRO A 4 -39.04 13.82 8.61
CA PRO A 4 -37.59 13.74 8.74
C PRO A 4 -37.01 15.16 8.88
N TYR A 5 -36.20 15.37 9.91
CA TYR A 5 -35.40 16.59 10.05
C TYR A 5 -34.28 16.57 8.99
N GLU A 6 -34.41 17.39 7.97
CA GLU A 6 -33.32 17.75 7.09
C GLU A 6 -32.38 18.71 7.83
N ILE A 7 -31.23 18.22 8.26
CA ILE A 7 -30.12 19.09 8.64
C ILE A 7 -29.43 19.48 7.36
N MET A 8 -29.73 20.63 6.81
CA MET A 8 -28.95 21.27 5.73
C MET A 8 -27.58 21.69 6.25
N GLY A 9 -26.66 20.76 6.28
CA GLY A 9 -25.24 21.00 6.32
C GLY A 9 -24.64 20.38 5.07
N GLN A 10 -23.64 20.96 4.46
CA GLN A 10 -23.00 20.66 3.16
C GLN A 10 -22.52 19.19 2.97
N ASN A 11 -23.08 18.24 3.69
CA ASN A 11 -22.78 16.82 3.64
C ASN A 11 -23.88 16.10 2.86
N ASN A 12 -23.53 15.47 1.74
CA ASN A 12 -24.46 14.72 0.87
C ASN A 12 -24.97 13.39 1.49
N GLY A 13 -24.79 13.17 2.78
CA GLY A 13 -25.30 12.01 3.52
C GLY A 13 -26.77 12.21 3.92
N THR A 14 -27.61 11.23 3.64
CA THR A 14 -29.02 11.27 4.07
C THR A 14 -29.12 10.81 5.52
N VAL A 15 -29.59 11.70 6.40
CA VAL A 15 -29.80 11.41 7.84
C VAL A 15 -31.21 10.87 8.08
N PHE A 16 -31.31 9.74 8.77
CA PHE A 16 -32.59 9.13 9.15
C PHE A 16 -32.76 9.18 10.66
N GLY A 17 -33.80 9.90 11.12
CA GLY A 17 -34.22 9.90 12.51
C GLY A 17 -35.23 8.79 12.76
N LYS A 18 -34.76 7.61 13.22
CA LYS A 18 -35.66 6.60 13.80
C LYS A 18 -35.01 5.96 15.01
N SER A 19 -35.75 5.97 16.10
CA SER A 19 -35.57 5.12 17.26
C SER A 19 -35.82 3.66 16.85
N ASN A 20 -34.77 2.88 16.68
CA ASN A 20 -34.86 1.44 16.46
C ASN A 20 -33.97 0.70 17.44
N GLU A 21 -34.62 -0.17 18.21
CA GLU A 21 -34.09 -0.97 19.32
C GLU A 21 -33.01 -2.00 18.97
N ILE A 22 -32.53 -2.06 17.73
CA ILE A 22 -31.67 -3.17 17.27
C ILE A 22 -30.19 -2.80 17.20
N LEU A 23 -29.79 -1.54 17.17
CA LEU A 23 -28.38 -1.13 17.02
C LEU A 23 -27.99 0.09 17.87
N THR A 24 -28.62 0.29 19.01
CA THR A 24 -28.14 1.28 20.00
C THR A 24 -26.86 0.75 20.65
N GLN A 25 -25.74 0.92 19.96
CA GLN A 25 -24.47 1.00 20.67
C GLN A 25 -24.51 2.28 21.50
N PRO A 26 -24.18 2.24 22.78
CA PRO A 26 -24.43 3.36 23.71
C PRO A 26 -23.67 4.64 23.39
N ASN A 27 -22.72 4.66 22.43
CA ASN A 27 -21.81 5.78 22.24
C ASN A 27 -21.40 6.09 20.78
N GLY A 28 -21.97 5.48 19.74
CA GLY A 28 -21.49 5.70 18.36
C GLY A 28 -22.61 5.89 17.33
N THR A 29 -22.27 6.52 16.20
CA THR A 29 -23.14 6.70 15.03
C THR A 29 -23.02 5.48 14.11
N VAL A 30 -24.15 5.03 13.57
CA VAL A 30 -24.19 3.94 12.58
C VAL A 30 -24.27 4.54 11.18
N TYR A 31 -23.24 4.31 10.39
CA TYR A 31 -23.11 4.76 9.01
C TYR A 31 -23.43 3.62 8.05
N GLY A 32 -24.47 3.77 7.24
CA GLY A 32 -24.81 2.84 6.17
C GLY A 32 -24.03 3.17 4.89
N TYR A 33 -23.39 2.18 4.28
CA TYR A 33 -22.73 2.40 3.02
C TYR A 33 -23.22 1.42 1.95
N GLY A 34 -23.66 1.98 0.81
CA GLY A 34 -24.08 1.27 -0.38
C GLY A 34 -23.15 1.53 -1.57
N ARG A 35 -22.82 0.49 -2.33
CA ARG A 35 -22.11 0.58 -3.59
C ARG A 35 -22.91 -0.13 -4.67
N VAL A 36 -23.44 0.64 -5.60
CA VAL A 36 -24.31 0.11 -6.67
C VAL A 36 -23.65 0.26 -8.03
N SER A 37 -23.79 -0.76 -8.88
CA SER A 37 -23.42 -0.64 -10.28
C SER A 37 -24.62 -0.10 -11.09
N THR A 38 -24.36 0.58 -12.20
CA THR A 38 -25.41 1.13 -13.09
C THR A 38 -26.33 0.05 -13.67
N LYS A 39 -25.99 -1.24 -13.54
CA LYS A 39 -26.77 -2.39 -14.02
C LYS A 39 -27.58 -3.11 -12.93
N GLU A 40 -27.40 -2.77 -11.65
CA GLU A 40 -28.07 -3.48 -10.56
C GLU A 40 -29.50 -2.94 -10.34
N GLN A 41 -30.49 -3.78 -10.68
CA GLN A 41 -31.93 -3.52 -10.41
C GLN A 41 -32.29 -3.64 -8.91
N ASN A 42 -31.37 -4.13 -8.05
CA ASN A 42 -31.61 -4.39 -6.63
C ASN A 42 -31.14 -3.25 -5.67
N SER A 43 -30.75 -2.09 -6.21
CA SER A 43 -30.24 -0.98 -5.38
C SER A 43 -31.29 -0.48 -4.36
N ALA A 44 -32.55 -0.44 -4.76
CA ALA A 44 -33.63 0.04 -3.88
C ALA A 44 -33.81 -0.84 -2.63
N ARG A 45 -33.80 -2.16 -2.77
CA ARG A 45 -33.92 -3.09 -1.63
C ARG A 45 -32.71 -3.04 -0.70
N GLN A 46 -31.50 -2.92 -1.28
CA GLN A 46 -30.28 -2.79 -0.47
C GLN A 46 -30.30 -1.50 0.33
N LYS A 47 -30.72 -0.40 -0.31
CA LYS A 47 -30.86 0.89 0.32
C LYS A 47 -31.88 0.84 1.48
N GLU A 48 -33.05 0.28 1.24
CA GLU A 48 -34.10 0.14 2.25
C GLU A 48 -33.62 -0.67 3.46
N ALA A 49 -32.96 -1.83 3.22
CA ALA A 49 -32.43 -2.68 4.27
C ALA A 49 -31.34 -1.99 5.15
N LEU A 50 -30.60 -1.04 4.59
CA LEU A 50 -29.59 -0.27 5.33
C LEU A 50 -30.20 0.94 6.00
N GLN A 51 -31.11 1.66 5.35
CA GLN A 51 -31.73 2.88 5.86
C GLN A 51 -32.50 2.66 7.17
N GLU A 52 -33.08 1.49 7.35
CA GLU A 52 -33.75 1.13 8.60
C GLU A 52 -32.79 0.89 9.76
N LYS A 53 -31.50 0.64 9.46
CA LYS A 53 -30.48 0.19 10.42
C LYS A 53 -29.34 1.18 10.63
N CYS A 54 -29.33 2.33 9.94
CA CYS A 54 -28.28 3.33 10.06
C CYS A 54 -28.83 4.72 10.38
N ASN A 55 -27.99 5.56 10.98
CA ASN A 55 -28.30 6.97 11.25
C ASN A 55 -28.04 7.84 10.02
N VAL A 56 -26.97 7.53 9.28
CA VAL A 56 -26.55 8.27 8.09
C VAL A 56 -26.24 7.27 6.98
N TYR A 57 -26.70 7.54 5.76
CA TYR A 57 -26.51 6.66 4.62
C TYR A 57 -25.73 7.34 3.50
N PHE A 58 -24.71 6.64 2.98
CA PHE A 58 -23.88 7.06 1.86
C PHE A 58 -23.97 6.05 0.72
N GLU A 59 -23.99 6.53 -0.52
CA GLU A 59 -24.08 5.67 -1.70
C GLU A 59 -23.16 6.14 -2.82
N ASP A 60 -22.28 5.25 -3.30
CA ASP A 60 -21.51 5.46 -4.51
C ASP A 60 -22.10 4.67 -5.69
N LYS A 61 -22.35 5.36 -6.81
CA LYS A 61 -22.76 4.77 -8.08
C LYS A 61 -21.55 4.58 -8.98
N LEU A 62 -21.12 3.33 -9.17
CA LEU A 62 -19.97 3.02 -10.02
C LEU A 62 -20.41 2.79 -11.45
N SER A 63 -19.97 3.64 -12.37
CA SER A 63 -19.93 3.35 -13.80
C SER A 63 -18.58 2.76 -14.16
N GLY A 64 -18.51 1.88 -15.18
CA GLY A 64 -17.27 1.16 -15.54
C GLY A 64 -16.05 2.04 -15.88
N LYS A 65 -16.22 3.36 -15.97
CA LYS A 65 -15.17 4.36 -16.21
C LYS A 65 -14.79 5.17 -14.95
N ASN A 66 -15.68 5.30 -13.98
CA ASN A 66 -15.42 6.07 -12.76
C ASN A 66 -15.27 5.13 -11.58
N MET A 67 -14.02 5.00 -11.12
CA MET A 67 -13.66 4.15 -9.98
C MET A 67 -13.52 4.94 -8.68
N GLU A 68 -13.83 6.22 -8.69
CA GLU A 68 -13.79 7.06 -7.49
C GLU A 68 -14.99 6.75 -6.58
N ARG A 69 -14.75 6.84 -5.28
CA ARG A 69 -15.75 6.59 -4.22
C ARG A 69 -15.85 7.85 -3.34
N PRO A 70 -16.39 8.96 -3.87
CA PRO A 70 -16.43 10.21 -3.12
C PRO A 70 -17.26 10.10 -1.84
N GLN A 71 -18.39 9.38 -1.90
CA GLN A 71 -19.27 9.21 -0.73
C GLN A 71 -18.63 8.30 0.33
N PHE A 72 -17.89 7.28 -0.08
CA PHE A 72 -17.10 6.48 0.85
C PHE A 72 -16.03 7.31 1.56
N LYS A 73 -15.28 8.12 0.80
CA LYS A 73 -14.25 9.00 1.37
C LYS A 73 -14.83 10.02 2.35
N GLU A 74 -15.98 10.59 2.01
CA GLU A 74 -16.71 11.51 2.87
C GLU A 74 -17.14 10.82 4.16
N MET A 75 -17.82 9.68 4.06
CA MET A 75 -18.19 8.85 5.22
C MET A 75 -16.96 8.54 6.08
N PHE A 76 -15.87 8.05 5.46
CA PHE A 76 -14.67 7.66 6.17
C PHE A 76 -14.02 8.81 6.96
N SER A 77 -14.10 10.05 6.44
CA SER A 77 -13.59 11.24 7.13
C SER A 77 -14.40 11.66 8.37
N LEU A 78 -15.65 11.19 8.47
CA LEU A 78 -16.56 11.50 9.59
C LEU A 78 -16.45 10.47 10.72
N LEU A 79 -15.90 9.27 10.44
CA LEU A 79 -15.84 8.16 11.40
C LEU A 79 -15.00 8.51 12.63
N LYS A 80 -15.49 8.09 13.79
CA LYS A 80 -14.86 8.25 15.11
C LYS A 80 -14.86 6.93 15.87
N ASN A 81 -14.05 6.85 16.91
CA ASN A 81 -14.03 5.70 17.80
C ASN A 81 -15.44 5.43 18.38
N GLY A 82 -15.85 4.17 18.32
CA GLY A 82 -17.18 3.71 18.75
C GLY A 82 -18.25 3.74 17.66
N ASP A 83 -17.98 4.34 16.48
CA ASP A 83 -18.90 4.31 15.35
C ASP A 83 -18.97 2.92 14.71
N THR A 84 -20.01 2.71 13.90
CA THR A 84 -20.25 1.46 13.19
C THR A 84 -20.52 1.72 11.72
N VAL A 85 -19.83 0.98 10.85
CA VAL A 85 -20.12 0.96 9.40
C VAL A 85 -20.94 -0.29 9.08
N ILE A 86 -22.16 -0.10 8.58
CA ILE A 86 -23.03 -1.20 8.16
C ILE A 86 -23.13 -1.26 6.65
N VAL A 87 -22.94 -2.45 6.10
CA VAL A 87 -23.08 -2.74 4.66
C VAL A 87 -23.96 -3.95 4.44
N VAL A 88 -24.56 -4.06 3.25
CA VAL A 88 -25.31 -5.27 2.89
C VAL A 88 -24.38 -6.47 2.75
N SER A 89 -23.21 -6.25 2.18
CA SER A 89 -22.23 -7.31 1.92
C SER A 89 -20.81 -6.74 2.03
N ILE A 90 -19.86 -7.54 2.52
CA ILE A 90 -18.48 -7.12 2.77
C ILE A 90 -17.73 -6.64 1.51
N ASP A 91 -18.08 -7.18 0.34
CA ASP A 91 -17.55 -6.78 -0.96
C ASP A 91 -17.93 -5.34 -1.35
N ARG A 92 -18.88 -4.73 -0.67
CA ARG A 92 -19.21 -3.30 -0.86
C ARG A 92 -18.15 -2.39 -0.24
N LEU A 93 -17.49 -2.83 0.83
CA LEU A 93 -16.39 -2.08 1.45
C LEU A 93 -15.11 -2.10 0.59
N GLY A 94 -14.63 -3.29 0.18
CA GLY A 94 -13.45 -3.44 -0.64
C GLY A 94 -13.79 -3.87 -2.08
N ARG A 95 -12.93 -3.53 -3.05
CA ARG A 95 -13.04 -3.99 -4.46
C ARG A 95 -12.31 -5.30 -4.68
N ASN A 96 -11.33 -5.56 -3.86
CA ASN A 96 -10.53 -6.77 -3.85
C ASN A 96 -10.12 -7.08 -2.41
N LEU A 97 -9.53 -8.25 -2.21
CA LEU A 97 -9.13 -8.70 -0.89
C LEU A 97 -8.13 -7.74 -0.22
N LYS A 98 -7.17 -7.22 -0.98
CA LYS A 98 -6.17 -6.28 -0.47
C LYS A 98 -6.80 -5.00 0.11
N GLU A 99 -7.65 -4.35 -0.67
CA GLU A 99 -8.37 -3.14 -0.22
C GLU A 99 -9.22 -3.44 1.02
N LEU A 100 -9.86 -4.61 1.06
CA LEU A 100 -10.67 -5.02 2.20
C LEU A 100 -9.82 -5.23 3.46
N VAL A 101 -8.67 -5.87 3.33
CA VAL A 101 -7.72 -6.10 4.43
C VAL A 101 -7.20 -4.78 4.99
N GLU A 102 -6.72 -3.89 4.11
CA GLU A 102 -6.22 -2.57 4.48
C GLU A 102 -7.29 -1.74 5.19
N LEU A 103 -8.50 -1.73 4.65
CA LEU A 103 -9.62 -1.00 5.21
C LEU A 103 -10.08 -1.57 6.56
N SER A 104 -10.15 -2.89 6.68
CA SER A 104 -10.51 -3.54 7.94
C SER A 104 -9.52 -3.24 9.06
N SER A 105 -8.23 -3.19 8.74
CA SER A 105 -7.18 -2.78 9.69
C SER A 105 -7.35 -1.33 10.12
N GLN A 106 -7.56 -0.43 9.17
CA GLN A 106 -7.75 1.00 9.45
C GLN A 106 -8.97 1.24 10.34
N LEU A 107 -10.11 0.61 10.03
CA LEU A 107 -11.33 0.73 10.84
C LEU A 107 -11.14 0.18 12.25
N LYS A 108 -10.46 -0.96 12.38
CA LYS A 108 -10.10 -1.53 13.68
C LYS A 108 -9.23 -0.57 14.51
N ASP A 109 -8.18 0.01 13.89
CA ASP A 109 -7.26 0.94 14.55
C ASP A 109 -7.97 2.24 14.97
N MET A 110 -8.98 2.66 14.22
CA MET A 110 -9.86 3.79 14.57
C MET A 110 -10.88 3.44 15.65
N GLY A 111 -11.03 2.17 16.03
CA GLY A 111 -12.06 1.69 16.95
C GLY A 111 -13.48 1.74 16.34
N VAL A 112 -13.58 1.62 15.01
CA VAL A 112 -14.84 1.59 14.26
C VAL A 112 -15.23 0.16 13.96
N ASN A 113 -16.49 -0.18 14.20
CA ASN A 113 -17.02 -1.51 14.00
C ASN A 113 -17.58 -1.71 12.58
N ILE A 114 -17.63 -2.95 12.14
CA ILE A 114 -18.15 -3.35 10.83
C ILE A 114 -19.29 -4.33 11.03
N ILE A 115 -20.43 -4.08 10.34
CA ILE A 115 -21.53 -5.03 10.23
C ILE A 115 -21.77 -5.32 8.73
N ALA A 116 -21.70 -6.60 8.33
CA ALA A 116 -22.05 -7.04 6.99
C ALA A 116 -23.25 -8.00 7.06
N LEU A 117 -24.42 -7.54 6.60
CA LEU A 117 -25.68 -8.22 6.81
C LEU A 117 -25.72 -9.62 6.17
N ASN A 118 -25.31 -9.74 4.90
CA ASN A 118 -25.41 -11.01 4.16
C ASN A 118 -24.50 -12.10 4.70
N GLN A 119 -23.35 -11.74 5.25
CA GLN A 119 -22.38 -12.70 5.81
C GLN A 119 -22.56 -12.91 7.33
N GLY A 120 -23.44 -12.16 7.96
CA GLY A 120 -23.62 -12.22 9.42
C GLY A 120 -22.37 -11.79 10.20
N ILE A 121 -21.52 -10.94 9.58
CA ILE A 121 -20.34 -10.40 10.23
C ILE A 121 -20.75 -9.23 11.10
N ASP A 122 -20.40 -9.28 12.38
CA ASP A 122 -20.57 -8.20 13.34
C ASP A 122 -19.30 -8.16 14.22
N THR A 123 -18.49 -7.13 14.04
CA THR A 123 -17.20 -7.01 14.72
C THR A 123 -17.28 -6.65 16.20
N HIS A 124 -18.48 -6.42 16.74
CA HIS A 124 -18.71 -6.35 18.19
C HIS A 124 -18.73 -7.72 18.86
N THR A 125 -18.84 -8.78 18.08
CA THR A 125 -18.98 -10.15 18.57
C THR A 125 -17.66 -10.93 18.48
N LYS A 126 -17.61 -12.13 19.12
CA LYS A 126 -16.48 -13.07 18.95
C LYS A 126 -16.28 -13.48 17.50
N MET A 127 -17.33 -13.49 16.67
CA MET A 127 -17.22 -13.74 15.24
C MET A 127 -16.46 -12.60 14.53
N GLY A 128 -16.60 -11.38 15.01
CA GLY A 128 -15.82 -10.25 14.52
C GLY A 128 -14.33 -10.34 14.85
N GLU A 129 -13.97 -10.84 16.02
CA GLU A 129 -12.55 -11.13 16.33
C GLU A 129 -11.97 -12.15 15.34
N LEU A 130 -12.73 -13.21 15.04
CA LEU A 130 -12.32 -14.17 14.01
C LEU A 130 -12.17 -13.54 12.64
N PHE A 131 -13.08 -12.66 12.25
CA PHE A 131 -12.98 -11.89 10.99
C PHE A 131 -11.68 -11.09 10.92
N TYR A 132 -11.34 -10.32 11.97
CA TYR A 132 -10.10 -9.56 11.99
C TYR A 132 -8.86 -10.45 11.97
N ASN A 133 -8.88 -11.59 12.66
CA ASN A 133 -7.78 -12.55 12.63
C ASN A 133 -7.57 -13.15 11.23
N LEU A 134 -8.66 -13.48 10.54
CA LEU A 134 -8.60 -13.93 9.14
C LEU A 134 -8.05 -12.83 8.22
N MET A 135 -8.48 -11.59 8.38
CA MET A 135 -7.96 -10.47 7.60
C MET A 135 -6.46 -10.25 7.84
N ALA A 136 -5.98 -10.40 9.07
CA ALA A 136 -4.56 -10.32 9.40
C ALA A 136 -3.76 -11.44 8.70
N ILE A 137 -4.25 -12.67 8.72
CA ILE A 137 -3.62 -13.81 8.02
C ILE A 137 -3.54 -13.54 6.51
N PHE A 138 -4.60 -13.03 5.90
CA PHE A 138 -4.59 -12.66 4.48
C PHE A 138 -3.61 -11.53 4.16
N ALA A 139 -3.44 -10.56 5.06
CA ALA A 139 -2.44 -9.51 4.92
C ALA A 139 -1.02 -10.08 4.89
N ASP A 140 -0.71 -10.97 5.80
CA ASP A 140 0.60 -11.64 5.88
C ASP A 140 0.89 -12.48 4.63
N LEU A 141 -0.08 -13.27 4.16
CA LEU A 141 0.04 -14.05 2.93
C LEU A 141 0.28 -13.15 1.70
N GLU A 142 -0.42 -12.03 1.59
CA GLU A 142 -0.20 -11.09 0.48
C GLU A 142 1.22 -10.52 0.49
N LEU A 143 1.74 -10.16 1.67
CA LEU A 143 3.13 -9.71 1.81
C LEU A 143 4.14 -10.80 1.41
N GLU A 144 3.88 -12.06 1.75
CA GLU A 144 4.73 -13.19 1.32
C GLU A 144 4.73 -13.34 -0.21
N PHE A 145 3.57 -13.32 -0.85
CA PHE A 145 3.48 -13.39 -2.32
C PHE A 145 4.18 -12.22 -3.02
N ILE A 146 4.08 -11.00 -2.45
CA ILE A 146 4.81 -9.84 -2.99
C ILE A 146 6.32 -10.05 -2.90
N LYS A 147 6.82 -10.51 -1.74
CA LYS A 147 8.25 -10.79 -1.52
C LYS A 147 8.76 -11.90 -2.47
N GLU A 148 7.99 -12.96 -2.64
CA GLU A 148 8.34 -14.05 -3.54
C GLU A 148 8.43 -13.59 -5.00
N ARG A 149 7.42 -12.85 -5.48
CA ARG A 149 7.42 -12.27 -6.82
C ARG A 149 8.59 -11.31 -7.03
N GLN A 150 8.92 -10.51 -6.01
CA GLN A 150 10.06 -9.60 -6.05
C GLN A 150 11.39 -10.37 -6.13
N ARG A 151 11.57 -11.44 -5.33
CA ARG A 151 12.77 -12.31 -5.40
C ARG A 151 12.92 -12.93 -6.78
N ALA A 152 11.87 -13.50 -7.32
CA ALA A 152 11.87 -14.07 -8.67
C ALA A 152 12.24 -13.01 -9.72
N GLY A 153 11.68 -11.82 -9.64
CA GLY A 153 12.02 -10.70 -10.54
C GLY A 153 13.48 -10.26 -10.44
N ILE A 154 14.05 -10.21 -9.23
CA ILE A 154 15.47 -9.90 -9.01
C ILE A 154 16.37 -10.98 -9.62
N GLU A 155 16.02 -12.25 -9.47
CA GLU A 155 16.80 -13.35 -10.06
C GLU A 155 16.82 -13.31 -11.59
N VAL A 156 15.67 -13.04 -12.21
CA VAL A 156 15.59 -12.84 -13.67
C VAL A 156 16.44 -11.64 -14.08
N ALA A 157 16.33 -10.51 -13.39
CA ALA A 157 17.10 -9.31 -13.70
C ALA A 157 18.61 -9.50 -13.51
N LYS A 158 19.03 -10.34 -12.54
CA LYS A 158 20.44 -10.74 -12.38
C LYS A 158 20.92 -11.60 -13.54
N LYS A 159 20.16 -12.61 -13.95
CA LYS A 159 20.49 -13.49 -15.09
C LYS A 159 20.60 -12.70 -16.41
N GLU A 160 19.77 -11.71 -16.59
CA GLU A 160 19.77 -10.82 -17.77
C GLU A 160 20.81 -9.68 -17.67
N GLY A 161 21.59 -9.61 -16.60
CA GLY A 161 22.61 -8.57 -16.41
C GLY A 161 22.04 -7.16 -16.19
N ARG A 162 20.71 -7.03 -15.99
CA ARG A 162 20.06 -5.75 -15.73
C ARG A 162 20.31 -5.24 -14.29
N TYR A 163 20.57 -6.15 -13.36
CA TYR A 163 20.82 -5.80 -11.97
C TYR A 163 22.29 -5.44 -11.75
N LYS A 164 22.63 -4.20 -12.06
CA LYS A 164 24.03 -3.70 -11.99
C LYS A 164 24.42 -3.12 -10.64
N GLY A 165 23.51 -3.10 -9.67
CA GLY A 165 23.74 -2.45 -8.38
C GLY A 165 23.79 -0.92 -8.50
N ARG A 166 24.39 -0.28 -7.49
CA ARG A 166 24.61 1.18 -7.52
C ARG A 166 25.61 1.54 -8.64
N PRO A 167 25.28 2.48 -9.53
CA PRO A 167 26.21 2.94 -10.54
C PRO A 167 27.53 3.36 -9.92
N VAL A 168 28.62 2.93 -10.52
CA VAL A 168 29.96 3.36 -10.09
C VAL A 168 30.12 4.82 -10.53
N LYS A 169 30.39 5.70 -9.56
CA LYS A 169 30.64 7.11 -9.85
C LYS A 169 31.87 7.22 -10.75
N GLU A 170 31.71 7.78 -11.93
CA GLU A 170 32.86 8.12 -12.77
C GLU A 170 33.66 9.21 -12.07
N LEU A 171 34.93 8.98 -11.89
CA LEU A 171 35.84 9.94 -11.29
C LEU A 171 36.71 10.50 -12.43
N LYS A 172 36.49 11.76 -12.74
CA LYS A 172 37.37 12.49 -13.64
C LYS A 172 38.78 12.48 -13.04
N ASP A 173 39.77 12.38 -13.87
CA ASP A 173 41.19 12.42 -13.52
C ASP A 173 41.68 11.27 -12.56
N TRP A 174 40.89 10.18 -12.45
CA TRP A 174 41.24 9.05 -11.59
C TRP A 174 42.63 8.46 -11.95
N GLU A 175 42.91 8.25 -13.22
CA GLU A 175 44.13 7.62 -13.68
C GLU A 175 45.36 8.49 -13.36
N GLN A 176 45.27 9.79 -13.66
CA GLN A 176 46.33 10.75 -13.36
C GLN A 176 46.59 10.84 -11.83
N ILE A 177 45.56 11.08 -11.05
CA ILE A 177 45.68 11.23 -9.59
C ILE A 177 46.18 9.93 -8.95
N SER A 178 45.75 8.76 -9.43
CA SER A 178 46.23 7.48 -8.94
C SER A 178 47.70 7.26 -9.21
N GLN A 179 48.19 7.66 -10.39
CA GLN A 179 49.62 7.60 -10.75
C GLN A 179 50.47 8.55 -9.94
N GLU A 180 50.00 9.78 -9.66
CA GLU A 180 50.70 10.75 -8.81
C GLU A 180 50.83 10.24 -7.35
N VAL A 181 49.83 9.52 -6.86
CA VAL A 181 49.91 8.84 -5.55
C VAL A 181 50.92 7.73 -5.55
N ASP A 182 50.99 6.95 -6.64
CA ASP A 182 51.96 5.85 -6.78
C ASP A 182 53.41 6.33 -6.87
N ARG A 183 53.62 7.49 -7.52
CA ARG A 183 54.95 8.17 -7.58
C ARG A 183 55.30 8.91 -6.31
N LYS A 184 54.40 8.91 -5.28
CA LYS A 184 54.53 9.65 -4.02
C LYS A 184 54.57 11.17 -4.20
N GLU A 185 54.11 11.67 -5.33
CA GLU A 185 53.98 13.12 -5.63
C GLU A 185 52.75 13.74 -4.95
N LEU A 186 51.72 12.91 -4.71
CA LEU A 186 50.48 13.33 -4.07
C LEU A 186 50.17 12.44 -2.85
N SER A 187 49.76 13.04 -1.75
CA SER A 187 49.27 12.27 -0.58
C SER A 187 47.88 11.70 -0.82
N ILE A 188 47.61 10.50 -0.26
CA ILE A 188 46.30 9.85 -0.35
C ILE A 188 45.17 10.75 0.17
N GLU A 189 45.41 11.51 1.22
CA GLU A 189 44.41 12.42 1.79
C GLU A 189 44.01 13.52 0.80
N ARG A 190 45.00 14.07 0.11
CA ARG A 190 44.80 15.12 -0.89
C ARG A 190 44.13 14.57 -2.14
N ALA A 191 44.52 13.36 -2.60
CA ALA A 191 43.86 12.64 -3.68
C ALA A 191 42.39 12.36 -3.39
N CYS A 192 42.06 11.90 -2.20
CA CYS A 192 40.67 11.67 -1.77
C CYS A 192 39.83 12.95 -1.76
N LYS A 193 40.40 14.08 -1.33
CA LYS A 193 39.73 15.40 -1.38
C LYS A 193 39.47 15.83 -2.83
N LEU A 194 40.44 15.72 -3.72
CA LEU A 194 40.33 16.08 -5.13
C LEU A 194 39.24 15.23 -5.84
N LEU A 195 39.23 13.93 -5.58
CA LEU A 195 38.28 13.00 -6.17
C LEU A 195 36.90 12.99 -5.50
N GLY A 196 36.75 13.62 -4.33
CA GLY A 196 35.50 13.63 -3.56
C GLY A 196 35.08 12.23 -3.12
N ILE A 197 36.02 11.39 -2.68
CA ILE A 197 35.78 10.02 -2.22
C ILE A 197 36.49 9.74 -0.87
N SER A 198 36.01 8.69 -0.18
CA SER A 198 36.66 8.23 1.04
C SER A 198 37.93 7.44 0.75
N ARG A 199 38.84 7.38 1.73
CA ARG A 199 40.09 6.61 1.67
C ARG A 199 39.83 5.12 1.38
N SER A 200 38.81 4.53 1.98
CA SER A 200 38.38 3.14 1.69
C SER A 200 37.91 2.95 0.25
N SER A 201 37.21 3.93 -0.31
CA SER A 201 36.76 3.90 -1.71
C SER A 201 37.95 4.02 -2.69
N PHE A 202 38.96 4.83 -2.35
CA PHE A 202 40.19 4.95 -3.13
C PHE A 202 40.92 3.60 -3.26
N TYR A 203 41.19 2.95 -2.13
CA TYR A 203 41.89 1.65 -2.13
C TYR A 203 41.07 0.54 -2.80
N ARG A 204 39.75 0.52 -2.59
CA ARG A 204 38.87 -0.46 -3.26
C ARG A 204 38.92 -0.32 -4.78
N ARG A 205 38.90 0.92 -5.29
CA ARG A 205 38.94 1.17 -6.74
C ARG A 205 40.30 0.84 -7.32
N LYS A 206 41.38 1.16 -6.63
CA LYS A 206 42.75 0.79 -7.04
C LYS A 206 42.88 -0.71 -7.18
N ARG A 207 42.47 -1.49 -6.20
CA ARG A 207 42.50 -2.95 -6.22
C ARG A 207 41.68 -3.55 -7.37
N LEU A 208 40.50 -2.98 -7.67
CA LEU A 208 39.66 -3.41 -8.79
C LEU A 208 40.34 -3.12 -10.16
N GLY A 209 41.01 -1.99 -10.29
CA GLY A 209 41.82 -1.64 -11.47
C GLY A 209 42.99 -2.62 -11.70
N GLU A 210 43.68 -3.00 -10.64
CA GLU A 210 44.77 -3.99 -10.69
C GLU A 210 44.27 -5.39 -11.09
N ILE A 211 43.08 -5.79 -10.64
CA ILE A 211 42.46 -7.08 -11.03
C ILE A 211 42.05 -7.05 -12.49
N ASN A 212 41.39 -5.98 -12.96
CA ASN A 212 40.96 -5.85 -14.35
C ASN A 212 42.18 -5.76 -15.31
N GLY A 213 43.25 -5.06 -14.91
CA GLY A 213 44.50 -5.02 -15.66
C GLY A 213 45.16 -6.39 -15.79
N LYS A 214 45.12 -7.24 -14.77
CA LYS A 214 45.61 -8.62 -14.83
C LYS A 214 44.76 -9.53 -15.71
N ILE A 215 43.44 -9.30 -15.77
CA ILE A 215 42.54 -10.10 -16.63
C ILE A 215 42.76 -9.73 -18.11
N SER A 216 42.93 -8.46 -18.44
CA SER A 216 43.22 -8.03 -19.82
C SER A 216 44.58 -8.56 -20.33
N THR A 217 45.61 -8.61 -19.49
CA THR A 217 46.92 -9.19 -19.87
C THR A 217 46.90 -10.70 -20.01
N ILE A 218 45.93 -11.41 -19.42
CA ILE A 218 45.77 -12.86 -19.61
C ILE A 218 45.01 -13.16 -20.92
N SER A 219 44.06 -12.31 -21.33
CA SER A 219 43.33 -12.47 -22.58
C SER A 219 44.17 -12.16 -23.82
N ASP A 220 45.15 -11.27 -23.71
CA ASP A 220 46.04 -10.90 -24.82
C ASP A 220 47.17 -11.94 -25.07
N ASN A 221 47.40 -12.87 -24.13
CA ASN A 221 48.43 -13.92 -24.27
C ASN A 221 47.87 -15.30 -24.67
N THR A 222 46.64 -15.41 -25.11
CA THR A 222 46.03 -16.64 -25.63
C THR A 222 45.72 -16.53 -27.14
N GLU A 223 46.65 -16.01 -27.95
CA GLU A 223 46.75 -16.45 -29.35
C GLU A 223 47.52 -17.77 -29.35
N ILE A 224 46.79 -18.86 -29.32
CA ILE A 224 47.32 -20.18 -29.56
C ILE A 224 47.25 -20.40 -31.06
N ASP A 225 48.43 -20.48 -31.70
CA ASP A 225 48.61 -20.96 -33.05
C ASP A 225 47.89 -22.30 -33.30
N PHE A 226 47.10 -22.31 -34.37
CA PHE A 226 46.68 -23.52 -35.08
C PHE A 226 47.09 -23.44 -36.53
#